data_b5b7ee7ecec53d95fc18d7cf52d0c7c5
#
_entry.id   b5b7ee7ecec53d95fc18d7cf52d0c7c5
#
_cell.length_a   1.000
_cell.length_b   1.000
_cell.length_c   1.000
_cell.angle_alpha   90.00
_cell.angle_beta   90.00
_cell.angle_gamma   90.00
#
_symmetry.space_group_name_H-M   'P 1'
#
loop_
_entity.id
_entity.type
_entity.pdbx_description
1 polymer ?
#
loop_
_entity_poly.entity_id
_entity_poly.type
_entity_poly.pdbx_seq_one_letter_code
_entity_poly.pdbx_strand_id
1 'polypeptide(L)'
;MIEREVVVQSEDIKLKGILCLPDGDGPFPVLLYVSGSGPINRNENIPGLSLNNSRIIAHHLAQQNIASLRYDKRGVGDSGGDFYSASHSDLVDDAVACTQFLQQQASVEPAKIFVAGHSEGSIIAAQVATRQQNIAGIILLSPLCDKMESILMKQAQDLKSMVMGRKGFKALPLKFVTLLFDPIKVQKKLIKKIKES
;
A
#
# COMPACT_ATOMS: atom_id res chain seq x y z
N MET A 1 -16.20 -13.61 10.91
CA MET A 1 -14.82 -13.41 10.47
C MET A 1 -13.91 -13.18 11.68
N ILE A 2 -12.66 -13.56 11.58
CA ILE A 2 -11.66 -13.47 12.65
C ILE A 2 -10.47 -12.62 12.14
N GLU A 3 -10.07 -11.60 12.88
CA GLU A 3 -8.82 -10.87 12.65
C GLU A 3 -7.75 -11.43 13.59
N ARG A 4 -6.67 -11.95 13.04
CA ARG A 4 -5.53 -12.51 13.77
C ARG A 4 -4.29 -11.68 13.52
N GLU A 5 -3.70 -11.12 14.56
CA GLU A 5 -2.40 -10.48 14.45
C GLU A 5 -1.33 -11.50 14.08
N VAL A 6 -0.48 -11.14 13.16
CA VAL A 6 0.61 -11.98 12.65
C VAL A 6 1.93 -11.21 12.59
N VAL A 7 3.01 -11.96 12.65
CA VAL A 7 4.37 -11.45 12.46
C VAL A 7 4.97 -12.19 11.28
N VAL A 8 5.38 -11.45 10.27
CA VAL A 8 6.08 -11.98 9.10
C VAL A 8 7.55 -11.63 9.22
N GLN A 9 8.43 -12.63 9.12
CA GLN A 9 9.86 -12.39 9.09
C GLN A 9 10.27 -12.07 7.65
N SER A 10 10.84 -10.86 7.46
CA SER A 10 11.46 -10.43 6.21
C SER A 10 12.92 -10.13 6.50
N GLU A 11 13.81 -11.03 6.11
CA GLU A 11 15.23 -10.99 6.49
C GLU A 11 15.38 -10.84 8.02
N ASP A 12 16.02 -9.78 8.49
CA ASP A 12 16.20 -9.44 9.90
C ASP A 12 15.05 -8.57 10.49
N ILE A 13 14.06 -8.21 9.67
CA ILE A 13 12.95 -7.32 10.04
C ILE A 13 11.69 -8.13 10.34
N LYS A 14 10.97 -7.75 11.38
CA LYS A 14 9.65 -8.28 11.71
C LYS A 14 8.57 -7.33 11.22
N LEU A 15 7.78 -7.77 10.26
CA LEU A 15 6.61 -7.04 9.78
C LEU A 15 5.38 -7.47 10.58
N LYS A 16 4.63 -6.50 11.06
CA LYS A 16 3.36 -6.71 11.76
C LYS A 16 2.20 -6.62 10.79
N GLY A 17 1.31 -7.59 10.87
CA GLY A 17 0.15 -7.65 9.98
C GLY A 17 -1.11 -8.17 10.66
N ILE A 18 -2.19 -8.17 9.91
CA ILE A 18 -3.46 -8.79 10.29
C ILE A 18 -3.88 -9.74 9.18
N LEU A 19 -4.01 -11.01 9.53
CA LEU A 19 -4.65 -12.02 8.72
C LEU A 19 -6.13 -12.03 9.08
N CYS A 20 -6.97 -11.58 8.15
CA CYS A 20 -8.41 -11.60 8.27
C CYS A 20 -8.95 -12.89 7.62
N LEU A 21 -9.60 -13.72 8.41
CA LEU A 21 -10.14 -15.01 7.98
C LEU A 21 -11.65 -14.96 7.94
N PRO A 22 -12.29 -15.60 6.94
CA PRO A 22 -13.72 -15.89 6.96
C PRO A 22 -14.13 -16.76 8.16
N ASP A 23 -15.42 -16.88 8.40
CA ASP A 23 -15.94 -17.90 9.32
C ASP A 23 -15.85 -19.29 8.64
N GLY A 24 -15.59 -20.34 9.44
CA GLY A 24 -15.43 -21.71 8.96
C GLY A 24 -13.99 -22.21 9.02
N ASP A 25 -13.78 -23.44 8.54
CA ASP A 25 -12.55 -24.20 8.77
C ASP A 25 -11.48 -23.97 7.69
N GLY A 26 -11.81 -23.40 6.53
CA GLY A 26 -10.87 -23.23 5.41
C GLY A 26 -10.51 -24.54 4.70
N PRO A 27 -9.40 -24.62 3.94
CA PRO A 27 -8.53 -23.49 3.59
C PRO A 27 -9.21 -22.50 2.64
N PHE A 28 -8.89 -21.23 2.78
CA PHE A 28 -9.49 -20.13 1.99
C PHE A 28 -8.55 -19.63 0.92
N PRO A 29 -9.07 -19.17 -0.24
CA PRO A 29 -8.35 -18.25 -1.11
C PRO A 29 -7.92 -17.02 -0.30
N VAL A 30 -6.75 -16.43 -0.62
CA VAL A 30 -6.25 -15.31 0.15
C VAL A 30 -5.73 -14.18 -0.74
N LEU A 31 -5.98 -12.95 -0.31
CA LEU A 31 -5.44 -11.74 -0.91
C LEU A 31 -4.37 -11.12 0.01
N LEU A 32 -3.13 -11.01 -0.48
CA LEU A 32 -2.14 -10.10 0.12
C LEU A 32 -2.43 -8.69 -0.39
N TYR A 33 -2.64 -7.73 0.50
CA TYR A 33 -2.83 -6.33 0.15
C TYR A 33 -1.55 -5.53 0.37
N VAL A 34 -1.03 -4.92 -0.70
CA VAL A 34 0.16 -4.07 -0.71
C VAL A 34 -0.26 -2.61 -0.88
N SER A 35 -0.04 -1.80 0.15
CA SER A 35 -0.45 -0.39 0.20
C SER A 35 0.35 0.51 -0.75
N GLY A 36 -0.19 1.70 -1.02
CA GLY A 36 0.43 2.74 -1.86
C GLY A 36 1.64 3.42 -1.24
N SER A 37 2.10 4.51 -1.87
CA SER A 37 3.31 5.25 -1.51
C SER A 37 3.25 5.87 -0.11
N GLY A 38 4.42 5.96 0.52
CA GLY A 38 4.60 6.62 1.82
C GLY A 38 4.53 5.67 3.01
N PRO A 39 4.74 6.20 4.23
CA PRO A 39 4.72 5.45 5.49
C PRO A 39 3.27 5.17 5.90
N ILE A 40 2.62 4.29 5.16
CA ILE A 40 1.20 3.93 5.31
C ILE A 40 1.10 2.62 6.08
N ASN A 41 0.27 2.60 7.12
CA ASN A 41 0.06 1.41 7.94
C ASN A 41 -0.86 0.38 7.26
N ARG A 42 -1.00 -0.78 7.89
CA ARG A 42 -1.81 -1.94 7.44
C ARG A 42 -3.28 -1.63 7.12
N ASN A 43 -3.82 -0.50 7.60
CA ASN A 43 -5.20 -0.07 7.35
C ASN A 43 -5.31 1.04 6.29
N GLU A 44 -4.18 1.41 5.65
CA GLU A 44 -4.06 2.59 4.78
C GLU A 44 -4.40 3.91 5.49
N ASN A 45 -4.01 4.01 6.75
CA ASN A 45 -4.09 5.24 7.50
C ASN A 45 -2.76 5.98 7.44
N ILE A 46 -2.84 7.31 7.44
CA ILE A 46 -1.70 8.21 7.59
C ILE A 46 -1.90 9.06 8.86
N PRO A 47 -0.84 9.65 9.44
CA PRO A 47 -0.98 10.51 10.60
C PRO A 47 -2.06 11.58 10.41
N GLY A 48 -3.03 11.61 11.32
CA GLY A 48 -4.16 12.55 11.30
C GLY A 48 -5.31 12.22 10.36
N LEU A 49 -5.25 11.11 9.57
CA LEU A 49 -6.32 10.71 8.66
C LEU A 49 -6.52 9.19 8.65
N SER A 50 -7.64 8.74 9.19
CA SER A 50 -8.04 7.33 9.24
C SER A 50 -8.99 6.99 8.09
N LEU A 51 -8.44 6.46 7.00
CA LEU A 51 -9.21 6.05 5.81
C LEU A 51 -9.75 4.63 5.95
N ASN A 52 -8.97 3.73 6.55
CA ASN A 52 -9.29 2.30 6.76
C ASN A 52 -9.64 1.54 5.47
N ASN A 53 -9.16 1.96 4.30
CA ASN A 53 -9.52 1.37 3.01
C ASN A 53 -9.21 -0.12 2.94
N SER A 54 -7.99 -0.51 3.26
CA SER A 54 -7.57 -1.92 3.22
C SER A 54 -8.31 -2.78 4.26
N ARG A 55 -8.68 -2.20 5.42
CA ARG A 55 -9.51 -2.89 6.41
C ARG A 55 -10.92 -3.14 5.89
N ILE A 56 -11.54 -2.14 5.26
CA ILE A 56 -12.88 -2.26 4.66
C ILE A 56 -12.86 -3.34 3.58
N ILE A 57 -11.85 -3.35 2.71
CA ILE A 57 -11.68 -4.38 1.68
C ILE A 57 -11.53 -5.76 2.33
N ALA A 58 -10.68 -5.91 3.35
CA ALA A 58 -10.46 -7.17 4.05
C ALA A 58 -11.74 -7.74 4.67
N HIS A 59 -12.55 -6.89 5.31
CA HIS A 59 -13.82 -7.31 5.90
C HIS A 59 -14.84 -7.74 4.83
N HIS A 60 -14.90 -7.02 3.70
CA HIS A 60 -15.77 -7.39 2.59
C HIS A 60 -15.35 -8.73 1.97
N LEU A 61 -14.05 -8.94 1.75
CA LEU A 61 -13.52 -10.22 1.24
C LEU A 61 -13.86 -11.39 2.16
N ALA A 62 -13.71 -11.20 3.48
CA ALA A 62 -14.05 -12.25 4.44
C ALA A 62 -15.55 -12.66 4.38
N GLN A 63 -16.44 -11.72 4.09
CA GLN A 63 -17.87 -12.03 3.85
C GLN A 63 -18.09 -12.82 2.55
N GLN A 64 -17.13 -12.81 1.64
CA GLN A 64 -17.14 -13.57 0.38
C GLN A 64 -16.28 -14.84 0.45
N ASN A 65 -15.97 -15.34 1.64
CA ASN A 65 -15.11 -16.51 1.87
C ASN A 65 -13.69 -16.37 1.31
N ILE A 66 -13.16 -15.16 1.29
CA ILE A 66 -11.78 -14.87 0.88
C ILE A 66 -11.02 -14.29 2.07
N ALA A 67 -9.93 -14.94 2.46
CA ALA A 67 -9.02 -14.41 3.47
C ALA A 67 -8.20 -13.24 2.93
N SER A 68 -7.62 -12.44 3.82
CA SER A 68 -6.69 -11.38 3.39
C SER A 68 -5.61 -11.13 4.43
N LEU A 69 -4.42 -10.80 3.95
CA LEU A 69 -3.31 -10.29 4.76
C LEU A 69 -3.04 -8.85 4.39
N ARG A 70 -3.00 -7.98 5.39
CA ARG A 70 -2.52 -6.60 5.30
C ARG A 70 -1.45 -6.36 6.35
N TYR A 71 -0.39 -5.66 6.01
CA TYR A 71 0.77 -5.48 6.88
C TYR A 71 1.24 -4.02 6.93
N ASP A 72 1.87 -3.63 8.02
CA ASP A 72 2.59 -2.37 8.12
C ASP A 72 3.89 -2.48 7.33
N LYS A 73 4.18 -1.52 6.49
CA LYS A 73 5.47 -1.43 5.82
C LYS A 73 6.60 -1.39 6.86
N ARG A 74 7.82 -1.78 6.48
CA ARG A 74 9.00 -1.64 7.35
C ARG A 74 9.13 -0.22 7.88
N GLY A 75 9.41 -0.07 9.16
CA GLY A 75 9.51 1.22 9.85
C GLY A 75 8.20 1.98 10.03
N VAL A 76 7.05 1.31 9.81
CA VAL A 76 5.72 1.92 9.97
C VAL A 76 4.90 1.14 10.99
N GLY A 77 4.08 1.83 11.78
CA GLY A 77 3.21 1.22 12.78
C GLY A 77 4.01 0.39 13.78
N ASP A 78 3.71 -0.90 13.85
CA ASP A 78 4.37 -1.85 14.75
C ASP A 78 5.47 -2.68 14.06
N SER A 79 5.74 -2.45 12.76
CA SER A 79 6.80 -3.13 12.01
C SER A 79 8.18 -2.58 12.35
N GLY A 80 9.17 -3.45 12.40
CA GLY A 80 10.58 -3.09 12.54
C GLY A 80 11.18 -2.44 11.30
N GLY A 81 12.43 -1.99 11.41
CA GLY A 81 13.16 -1.34 10.32
C GLY A 81 12.98 0.16 10.26
N ASP A 82 13.36 0.76 9.13
CA ASP A 82 13.20 2.20 8.85
C ASP A 82 12.68 2.39 7.43
N PHE A 83 11.52 3.02 7.31
CA PHE A 83 10.87 3.27 6.02
C PHE A 83 11.69 4.21 5.11
N TYR A 84 12.34 5.21 5.70
CA TYR A 84 13.03 6.25 4.92
C TYR A 84 14.39 5.81 4.37
N SER A 85 14.97 4.77 4.95
CA SER A 85 16.21 4.14 4.43
C SER A 85 15.92 2.97 3.50
N ALA A 86 14.65 2.53 3.40
CA ALA A 86 14.26 1.40 2.59
C ALA A 86 14.35 1.71 1.10
N SER A 87 14.96 0.81 0.36
CA SER A 87 14.90 0.81 -1.10
C SER A 87 13.57 0.24 -1.62
N HIS A 88 13.26 0.46 -2.89
CA HIS A 88 12.12 -0.19 -3.51
C HIS A 88 12.25 -1.73 -3.51
N SER A 89 13.46 -2.26 -3.66
CA SER A 89 13.71 -3.71 -3.58
C SER A 89 13.33 -4.27 -2.22
N ASP A 90 13.66 -3.56 -1.13
CA ASP A 90 13.29 -3.99 0.22
C ASP A 90 11.78 -4.11 0.41
N LEU A 91 10.99 -3.20 -0.19
CA LEU A 91 9.53 -3.27 -0.14
C LEU A 91 8.98 -4.45 -0.94
N VAL A 92 9.65 -4.84 -2.02
CA VAL A 92 9.31 -6.06 -2.78
C VAL A 92 9.66 -7.30 -1.97
N ASP A 93 10.83 -7.34 -1.32
CA ASP A 93 11.26 -8.46 -0.48
C ASP A 93 10.31 -8.68 0.70
N ASP A 94 9.80 -7.60 1.31
CA ASP A 94 8.76 -7.66 2.34
C ASP A 94 7.46 -8.31 1.81
N ALA A 95 7.02 -7.91 0.63
CA ALA A 95 5.81 -8.47 0.03
C ALA A 95 6.01 -9.95 -0.37
N VAL A 96 7.20 -10.31 -0.85
CA VAL A 96 7.59 -11.71 -1.10
C VAL A 96 7.55 -12.53 0.20
N ALA A 97 8.13 -12.01 1.30
CA ALA A 97 8.07 -12.68 2.60
C ALA A 97 6.62 -12.88 3.08
N CYS A 98 5.74 -11.90 2.83
CA CYS A 98 4.31 -12.02 3.14
C CYS A 98 3.64 -13.13 2.32
N THR A 99 3.97 -13.29 1.02
CA THR A 99 3.41 -14.41 0.23
C THR A 99 3.90 -15.76 0.72
N GLN A 100 5.18 -15.88 1.07
CA GLN A 100 5.77 -17.10 1.63
C GLN A 100 5.16 -17.46 2.99
N PHE A 101 4.91 -16.46 3.83
CA PHE A 101 4.19 -16.65 5.09
C PHE A 101 2.79 -17.21 4.85
N LEU A 102 2.05 -16.69 3.87
CA LEU A 102 0.71 -17.17 3.53
C LEU A 102 0.70 -18.62 3.04
N GLN A 103 1.70 -19.03 2.27
CA GLN A 103 1.86 -20.42 1.79
C GLN A 103 2.00 -21.44 2.94
N GLN A 104 2.46 -21.01 4.10
CA GLN A 104 2.66 -21.86 5.29
C GLN A 104 1.45 -21.91 6.23
N GLN A 105 0.39 -21.11 5.96
CA GLN A 105 -0.78 -21.06 6.83
C GLN A 105 -1.76 -22.19 6.49
N ALA A 106 -2.09 -23.04 7.45
CA ALA A 106 -3.06 -24.15 7.27
C ALA A 106 -4.46 -23.65 6.86
N SER A 107 -4.83 -22.41 7.22
CA SER A 107 -6.09 -21.78 6.85
C SER A 107 -6.13 -21.18 5.44
N VAL A 108 -5.02 -21.26 4.68
CA VAL A 108 -4.88 -20.68 3.34
C VAL A 108 -4.73 -21.78 2.31
N GLU A 109 -5.41 -21.63 1.17
CA GLU A 109 -5.23 -22.49 0.00
C GLU A 109 -3.98 -22.04 -0.78
N PRO A 110 -2.86 -22.79 -0.76
CA PRO A 110 -1.58 -22.32 -1.32
C PRO A 110 -1.63 -22.03 -2.82
N ALA A 111 -2.53 -22.69 -3.55
CA ALA A 111 -2.71 -22.49 -4.99
C ALA A 111 -3.58 -21.27 -5.33
N LYS A 112 -4.19 -20.62 -4.32
CA LYS A 112 -5.08 -19.48 -4.50
C LYS A 112 -4.63 -18.25 -3.71
N ILE A 113 -3.36 -17.92 -3.80
CA ILE A 113 -2.80 -16.69 -3.25
C ILE A 113 -2.77 -15.62 -4.34
N PHE A 114 -3.44 -14.52 -4.09
CA PHE A 114 -3.45 -13.35 -4.97
C PHE A 114 -2.73 -12.18 -4.31
N VAL A 115 -2.13 -11.30 -5.10
CA VAL A 115 -1.48 -10.08 -4.61
C VAL A 115 -2.18 -8.86 -5.19
N ALA A 116 -2.81 -8.05 -4.35
CA ALA A 116 -3.38 -6.77 -4.74
C ALA A 116 -2.43 -5.64 -4.36
N GLY A 117 -2.12 -4.78 -5.31
CA GLY A 117 -1.30 -3.59 -5.08
C GLY A 117 -2.03 -2.31 -5.43
N HIS A 118 -2.02 -1.35 -4.51
CA HIS A 118 -2.61 -0.03 -4.71
C HIS A 118 -1.53 1.00 -5.04
N SER A 119 -1.70 1.77 -6.12
CA SER A 119 -0.76 2.83 -6.53
C SER A 119 0.67 2.28 -6.67
N GLU A 120 1.66 2.72 -5.87
CA GLU A 120 3.01 2.14 -5.80
C GLU A 120 2.99 0.63 -5.54
N GLY A 121 2.09 0.17 -4.68
CA GLY A 121 1.89 -1.26 -4.41
C GLY A 121 1.58 -2.07 -5.66
N SER A 122 1.05 -1.47 -6.72
CA SER A 122 0.82 -2.14 -8.00
C SER A 122 2.13 -2.53 -8.70
N ILE A 123 3.16 -1.72 -8.58
CA ILE A 123 4.50 -2.03 -9.09
C ILE A 123 5.11 -3.17 -8.27
N ILE A 124 4.96 -3.09 -6.93
CA ILE A 124 5.44 -4.13 -6.02
C ILE A 124 4.73 -5.46 -6.33
N ALA A 125 3.40 -5.47 -6.47
CA ALA A 125 2.64 -6.67 -6.80
C ALA A 125 3.09 -7.32 -8.13
N ALA A 126 3.36 -6.50 -9.16
CA ALA A 126 3.90 -6.98 -10.42
C ALA A 126 5.29 -7.61 -10.27
N GLN A 127 6.17 -7.01 -9.46
CA GLN A 127 7.50 -7.55 -9.18
C GLN A 127 7.44 -8.82 -8.31
N VAL A 128 6.52 -8.91 -7.34
CA VAL A 128 6.28 -10.16 -6.60
C VAL A 128 5.91 -11.28 -7.57
N ALA A 129 5.03 -11.02 -8.57
CA ALA A 129 4.65 -12.01 -9.56
C ALA A 129 5.82 -12.51 -10.42
N THR A 130 6.85 -11.71 -10.64
CA THR A 130 8.06 -12.16 -11.36
C THR A 130 8.99 -13.01 -10.49
N ARG A 131 8.91 -12.87 -9.17
CA ARG A 131 9.80 -13.57 -8.21
C ARG A 131 9.14 -14.80 -7.58
N GLN A 132 7.80 -14.89 -7.60
CA GLN A 132 7.02 -15.96 -6.97
C GLN A 132 6.15 -16.66 -8.01
N GLN A 133 6.53 -17.90 -8.37
CA GLN A 133 5.79 -18.69 -9.36
C GLN A 133 4.45 -19.25 -8.82
N ASN A 134 4.26 -19.26 -7.51
CA ASN A 134 3.13 -19.90 -6.82
C ASN A 134 2.03 -18.92 -6.39
N ILE A 135 1.90 -17.77 -7.06
CA ILE A 135 0.74 -16.90 -6.87
C ILE A 135 -0.26 -17.10 -8.01
N ALA A 136 -1.55 -17.12 -7.66
CA ALA A 136 -2.64 -17.35 -8.61
C ALA A 136 -2.89 -16.15 -9.54
N GLY A 137 -2.52 -14.94 -9.11
CA GLY A 137 -2.67 -13.73 -9.92
C GLY A 137 -2.41 -12.45 -9.14
N ILE A 138 -2.44 -11.34 -9.87
CA ILE A 138 -2.28 -9.99 -9.30
C ILE A 138 -3.51 -9.13 -9.60
N ILE A 139 -3.80 -8.19 -8.71
CA ILE A 139 -4.85 -7.18 -8.86
C ILE A 139 -4.19 -5.81 -8.74
N LEU A 140 -4.29 -5.00 -9.77
CA LEU A 140 -3.67 -3.69 -9.83
C LEU A 140 -4.73 -2.60 -9.63
N LEU A 141 -4.69 -1.94 -8.48
CA LEU A 141 -5.59 -0.85 -8.12
C LEU A 141 -4.91 0.49 -8.38
N SER A 142 -5.46 1.27 -9.30
CA SER A 142 -4.86 2.56 -9.72
C SER A 142 -3.39 2.42 -10.10
N PRO A 143 -3.03 1.51 -11.04
CA PRO A 143 -1.64 1.23 -11.37
C PRO A 143 -0.92 2.45 -11.93
N LEU A 144 0.36 2.56 -11.61
CA LEU A 144 1.24 3.58 -12.16
C LEU A 144 1.73 3.10 -13.53
N CYS A 145 1.19 3.71 -14.62
CA CYS A 145 1.50 3.31 -15.99
C CYS A 145 2.49 4.26 -16.69
N ASP A 146 2.95 5.30 -16.00
CA ASP A 146 3.87 6.31 -16.51
C ASP A 146 5.11 6.44 -15.63
N LYS A 147 6.12 7.21 -16.11
CA LYS A 147 7.27 7.57 -15.29
C LYS A 147 6.80 8.27 -14.01
N MET A 148 7.36 7.89 -12.87
CA MET A 148 7.01 8.45 -11.55
C MET A 148 7.02 9.98 -11.56
N GLU A 149 8.00 10.60 -12.21
CA GLU A 149 8.08 12.05 -12.37
C GLU A 149 6.84 12.66 -13.03
N SER A 150 6.36 12.05 -14.12
CA SER A 150 5.17 12.51 -14.84
C SER A 150 3.93 12.39 -13.96
N ILE A 151 3.80 11.28 -13.23
CA ILE A 151 2.68 11.03 -12.31
C ILE A 151 2.66 12.06 -11.19
N LEU A 152 3.81 12.27 -10.52
CA LEU A 152 3.93 13.24 -9.43
C LEU A 152 3.63 14.67 -9.89
N MET A 153 4.09 15.02 -11.10
CA MET A 153 3.79 16.34 -11.69
C MET A 153 2.29 16.50 -12.01
N LYS A 154 1.66 15.46 -12.55
CA LYS A 154 0.22 15.46 -12.82
C LYS A 154 -0.58 15.57 -11.53
N GLN A 155 -0.25 14.80 -10.50
CA GLN A 155 -0.91 14.89 -9.18
C GLN A 155 -0.80 16.29 -8.57
N ALA A 156 0.38 16.95 -8.68
CA ALA A 156 0.56 18.32 -8.20
C ALA A 156 -0.30 19.34 -9.00
N GLN A 157 -0.47 19.14 -10.31
CA GLN A 157 -1.34 19.95 -11.16
C GLN A 157 -2.81 19.74 -10.78
N ASP A 158 -3.24 18.49 -10.64
CA ASP A 158 -4.63 18.13 -10.29
C ASP A 158 -4.99 18.68 -8.91
N LEU A 159 -4.09 18.54 -7.91
CA LEU A 159 -4.26 19.12 -6.58
C LEU A 159 -4.44 20.64 -6.65
N LYS A 160 -3.57 21.34 -7.38
CA LYS A 160 -3.67 22.79 -7.57
C LYS A 160 -5.01 23.17 -8.22
N SER A 161 -5.39 22.48 -9.28
CA SER A 161 -6.65 22.72 -10.00
C SER A 161 -7.87 22.48 -9.12
N MET A 162 -7.86 21.38 -8.34
CA MET A 162 -8.93 21.05 -7.41
C MET A 162 -9.10 22.12 -6.32
N VAL A 163 -7.99 22.59 -5.74
CA VAL A 163 -8.03 23.62 -4.70
C VAL A 163 -8.50 24.98 -5.28
N MET A 164 -7.95 25.36 -6.44
CA MET A 164 -8.31 26.64 -7.07
C MET A 164 -9.73 26.64 -7.62
N GLY A 165 -10.25 25.49 -8.05
CA GLY A 165 -11.63 25.34 -8.53
C GLY A 165 -12.70 25.35 -7.43
N ARG A 166 -12.35 25.16 -6.15
CA ARG A 166 -13.31 25.22 -5.04
C ARG A 166 -13.96 26.60 -4.92
N LYS A 167 -15.30 26.62 -4.77
CA LYS A 167 -16.09 27.84 -4.58
C LYS A 167 -16.40 28.01 -3.09
N GLY A 168 -16.66 29.31 -2.71
CA GLY A 168 -17.11 29.67 -1.36
C GLY A 168 -16.00 30.18 -0.44
N PHE A 169 -16.43 30.88 0.61
CA PHE A 169 -15.55 31.60 1.55
C PHE A 169 -14.61 30.64 2.32
N LYS A 170 -15.08 29.43 2.62
CA LYS A 170 -14.27 28.36 3.30
C LYS A 170 -13.08 27.87 2.46
N ALA A 171 -13.06 28.12 1.16
CA ALA A 171 -11.95 27.74 0.29
C ALA A 171 -10.81 28.78 0.24
N LEU A 172 -11.04 30.00 0.72
CA LEU A 172 -10.06 31.10 0.65
C LEU A 172 -8.73 30.79 1.35
N PRO A 173 -8.72 30.29 2.61
CA PRO A 173 -7.46 30.00 3.29
C PRO A 173 -6.63 28.94 2.53
N LEU A 174 -7.29 27.90 2.00
CA LEU A 174 -6.62 26.83 1.26
C LEU A 174 -6.05 27.34 -0.08
N LYS A 175 -6.77 28.22 -0.77
CA LYS A 175 -6.27 28.88 -1.99
C LYS A 175 -5.08 29.77 -1.70
N PHE A 176 -5.12 30.52 -0.61
CA PHE A 176 -4.00 31.38 -0.20
C PHE A 176 -2.74 30.55 0.12
N VAL A 177 -2.88 29.45 0.87
CA VAL A 177 -1.78 28.53 1.14
C VAL A 177 -1.25 27.93 -0.17
N THR A 178 -2.12 27.56 -1.11
CA THR A 178 -1.71 26.98 -2.41
C THR A 178 -1.02 28.02 -3.30
N LEU A 179 -1.30 29.31 -3.16
CA LEU A 179 -0.58 30.38 -3.85
C LEU A 179 0.81 30.62 -3.26
N LEU A 180 0.96 30.53 -1.94
CA LEU A 180 2.25 30.66 -1.26
C LEU A 180 3.15 29.44 -1.48
N PHE A 181 2.57 28.25 -1.41
CA PHE A 181 3.24 26.97 -1.56
C PHE A 181 2.70 26.23 -2.78
N ASP A 182 3.02 26.74 -3.98
CA ASP A 182 2.57 26.16 -5.24
C ASP A 182 2.99 24.68 -5.34
N PRO A 183 2.02 23.72 -5.32
CA PRO A 183 2.33 22.30 -5.34
C PRO A 183 3.24 21.88 -6.50
N ILE A 184 3.08 22.53 -7.66
CA ILE A 184 3.89 22.26 -8.85
C ILE A 184 5.36 22.66 -8.61
N LYS A 185 5.59 23.85 -8.02
CA LYS A 185 6.95 24.33 -7.73
C LYS A 185 7.63 23.47 -6.67
N VAL A 186 6.88 23.11 -5.62
CA VAL A 186 7.37 22.21 -4.55
C VAL A 186 7.76 20.87 -5.15
N GLN A 187 6.90 20.26 -5.97
CA GLN A 187 7.15 18.96 -6.58
C GLN A 187 8.36 18.98 -7.53
N LYS A 188 8.49 20.02 -8.37
CA LYS A 188 9.68 20.20 -9.23
C LYS A 188 10.98 20.27 -8.43
N LYS A 189 10.97 20.98 -7.29
CA LYS A 189 12.15 21.09 -6.42
C LYS A 189 12.52 19.73 -5.79
N LEU A 190 11.53 18.96 -5.35
CA LEU A 190 11.72 17.61 -4.80
C LEU A 190 12.28 16.65 -5.85
N ILE A 191 11.70 16.62 -7.04
CA ILE A 191 12.19 15.76 -8.15
C ILE A 191 13.62 16.11 -8.51
N LYS A 192 13.94 17.41 -8.59
CA LYS A 192 15.33 17.84 -8.87
C LYS A 192 16.28 17.34 -7.79
N LYS A 193 15.94 17.49 -6.51
CA LYS A 193 16.77 17.03 -5.39
C LYS A 193 17.03 15.52 -5.43
N ILE A 194 15.99 14.72 -5.78
CA ILE A 194 16.13 13.26 -5.89
C ILE A 194 17.04 12.85 -7.05
N LYS A 195 17.07 13.63 -8.16
CA LYS A 195 17.95 13.34 -9.30
C LYS A 195 19.42 13.74 -9.08
N GLU A 196 19.66 14.60 -8.11
CA GLU A 196 21.00 15.11 -7.77
C GLU A 196 21.64 14.36 -6.59
N SER A 197 20.87 13.47 -5.90
CA SER A 197 21.35 12.58 -4.83
C SER A 197 21.81 11.22 -5.40
#